data_c5204e5cb92977750769d59d56c3cffc
#
_entry.id   c5204e5cb92977750769d59d56c3cffc
#
_cell.length_a   1.000
_cell.length_b   1.000
_cell.length_c   1.000
_cell.angle_alpha   90.00
_cell.angle_beta   90.00
_cell.angle_gamma   90.00
#
_symmetry.space_group_name_H-M   'P 1'
#
loop_
_entity.id
_entity.type
_entity.pdbx_description
1 polymer ?
#
loop_
_entity_poly.entity_id
_entity_poly.type
_entity_poly.pdbx_seq_one_letter_code
_entity_poly.pdbx_strand_id
1 'polypeptide(L)'
;MEDNFDATPKKEKRGCRIFAIIGSILLVAAAVFVFFKFFYVFGSGVKAGELNLFVYKGYVFKTYEGRLIQAGYNSKNTNSTIQSNEFNFSVTSESVAKLLERCTGKMVELHYKEYLGKLPWRGMTNYVVDSVYSVSNVNGTTEIPVAIPAEVF
;
A
#
# COMPACT_ATOMS: atom_id res chain seq x y z
N MET A 1 18.65 28.18 72.91
CA MET A 1 17.56 27.69 72.02
C MET A 1 18.03 27.95 70.64
N GLU A 2 18.65 26.95 70.04
CA GLU A 2 19.16 27.00 68.66
C GLU A 2 18.24 26.16 67.80
N ASP A 3 17.42 26.84 67.01
CA ASP A 3 16.58 26.19 66.00
C ASP A 3 17.45 25.81 64.78
N ASN A 4 17.93 24.57 64.75
CA ASN A 4 18.53 23.99 63.58
C ASN A 4 17.48 23.78 62.49
N PHE A 5 17.40 24.72 61.56
CA PHE A 5 16.59 24.62 60.33
C PHE A 5 17.37 23.77 59.32
N ASP A 6 17.15 22.46 59.42
CA ASP A 6 17.74 21.47 58.48
C ASP A 6 17.04 21.58 57.11
N ALA A 7 17.54 22.49 56.27
CA ALA A 7 17.09 22.63 54.90
C ALA A 7 17.72 21.53 54.07
N THR A 8 17.05 20.38 54.01
CA THR A 8 17.43 19.33 53.04
C THR A 8 17.33 19.89 51.61
N PRO A 9 18.42 19.85 50.83
CA PRO A 9 18.38 20.36 49.49
C PRO A 9 17.47 19.45 48.64
N LYS A 10 16.37 20.02 48.15
CA LYS A 10 15.48 19.40 47.19
C LYS A 10 16.27 19.04 45.95
N LYS A 11 16.72 17.79 45.85
CA LYS A 11 17.44 17.26 44.71
C LYS A 11 16.57 17.45 43.46
N GLU A 12 16.90 18.48 42.68
CA GLU A 12 16.14 18.84 41.48
C GLU A 12 16.11 17.68 40.51
N LYS A 13 14.90 17.28 40.10
CA LYS A 13 14.62 16.21 39.13
C LYS A 13 15.00 16.63 37.69
N ARG A 14 16.13 17.29 37.50
CA ARG A 14 16.62 17.77 36.20
C ARG A 14 16.89 16.60 35.24
N GLY A 15 17.45 15.50 35.75
CA GLY A 15 17.68 14.30 34.93
C GLY A 15 16.39 13.72 34.35
N CYS A 16 15.32 13.62 35.13
CA CYS A 16 14.06 13.08 34.69
C CYS A 16 13.40 13.92 33.56
N ARG A 17 13.55 15.25 33.63
CA ARG A 17 13.05 16.15 32.57
C ARG A 17 13.82 15.99 31.25
N ILE A 18 15.14 15.84 31.33
CA ILE A 18 15.97 15.61 30.14
C ILE A 18 15.62 14.29 29.47
N PHE A 19 15.46 13.22 30.23
CA PHE A 19 15.01 11.93 29.69
C PHE A 19 13.60 12.01 29.11
N ALA A 20 12.69 12.75 29.70
CA ALA A 20 11.35 12.96 29.16
C ALA A 20 11.37 13.74 27.83
N ILE A 21 12.23 14.75 27.71
CA ILE A 21 12.37 15.53 26.47
C ILE A 21 12.98 14.65 25.35
N ILE A 22 14.05 13.91 25.65
CA ILE A 22 14.67 13.01 24.69
C ILE A 22 13.67 11.91 24.25
N GLY A 23 12.96 11.31 25.20
CA GLY A 23 11.91 10.33 24.91
C GLY A 23 10.78 10.88 24.04
N SER A 24 10.35 12.13 24.29
CA SER A 24 9.34 12.80 23.48
C SER A 24 9.82 13.05 22.04
N ILE A 25 11.05 13.52 21.87
CA ILE A 25 11.64 13.74 20.53
C ILE A 25 11.73 12.43 19.77
N LEU A 26 12.18 11.36 20.43
CA LEU A 26 12.32 10.04 19.81
C LEU A 26 10.95 9.47 19.41
N LEU A 27 9.92 9.66 20.24
CA LEU A 27 8.55 9.26 19.95
C LEU A 27 7.99 9.99 18.73
N VAL A 28 8.19 11.32 18.66
CA VAL A 28 7.77 12.12 17.50
C VAL A 28 8.49 11.67 16.23
N ALA A 29 9.81 11.45 16.31
CA ALA A 29 10.58 10.96 15.16
C ALA A 29 10.10 9.58 14.68
N ALA A 30 9.78 8.67 15.61
CA ALA A 30 9.22 7.37 15.29
C ALA A 30 7.82 7.48 14.64
N ALA A 31 6.97 8.36 15.14
CA ALA A 31 5.64 8.61 14.58
C ALA A 31 5.73 9.15 13.14
N VAL A 32 6.62 10.11 12.90
CA VAL A 32 6.89 10.65 11.56
C VAL A 32 7.41 9.56 10.63
N PHE A 33 8.35 8.73 11.08
CA PHE A 33 8.88 7.62 10.30
C PHE A 33 7.79 6.61 9.92
N VAL A 34 6.92 6.22 10.87
CA VAL A 34 5.80 5.30 10.63
C VAL A 34 4.83 5.91 9.63
N PHE A 35 4.52 7.22 9.77
CA PHE A 35 3.64 7.92 8.85
C PHE A 35 4.19 7.86 7.41
N PHE A 36 5.44 8.24 7.19
CA PHE A 36 6.05 8.20 5.86
C PHE A 36 6.12 6.78 5.30
N LYS A 37 6.45 5.81 6.12
CA LYS A 37 6.54 4.41 5.67
C LYS A 37 5.21 3.83 5.20
N PHE A 38 4.11 4.15 5.87
CA PHE A 38 2.84 3.47 5.63
C PHE A 38 1.80 4.30 4.87
N PHE A 39 1.83 5.62 5.00
CA PHE A 39 0.81 6.50 4.41
C PHE A 39 1.32 7.31 3.23
N TYR A 40 2.62 7.51 3.12
CA TYR A 40 3.17 8.26 2.01
C TYR A 40 3.14 7.43 0.73
N VAL A 41 2.56 8.00 -0.33
CA VAL A 41 2.58 7.41 -1.67
C VAL A 41 3.94 7.67 -2.28
N PHE A 42 4.74 6.62 -2.41
CA PHE A 42 6.09 6.70 -2.98
C PHE A 42 6.06 6.90 -4.49
N GLY A 43 5.12 6.25 -5.16
CA GLY A 43 4.96 6.35 -6.60
C GLY A 43 3.55 6.04 -7.05
N SER A 44 3.24 6.41 -8.28
CA SER A 44 2.00 6.02 -8.95
C SER A 44 2.29 5.72 -10.41
N GLY A 45 1.48 4.89 -11.01
CA GLY A 45 1.67 4.54 -12.42
C GLY A 45 0.50 3.74 -12.97
N VAL A 46 0.63 3.39 -14.24
CA VAL A 46 -0.37 2.60 -14.95
C VAL A 46 0.28 1.30 -15.41
N LYS A 47 -0.45 0.21 -15.27
CA LYS A 47 -0.05 -1.11 -15.80
C LYS A 47 -1.20 -1.72 -16.55
N ALA A 48 -0.87 -2.27 -17.72
CA ALA A 48 -1.78 -3.05 -18.54
C ALA A 48 -1.35 -4.53 -18.55
N GLY A 49 -2.33 -5.41 -18.54
CA GLY A 49 -2.10 -6.85 -18.58
C GLY A 49 -3.38 -7.65 -18.52
N GLU A 50 -3.27 -8.95 -18.70
CA GLU A 50 -4.38 -9.87 -18.52
C GLU A 50 -4.62 -10.11 -17.03
N LEU A 51 -5.85 -9.91 -16.56
CA LEU A 51 -6.25 -10.20 -15.18
C LEU A 51 -6.42 -11.71 -15.01
N ASN A 52 -5.39 -12.36 -14.46
CA ASN A 52 -5.38 -13.82 -14.29
C ASN A 52 -6.11 -14.28 -13.02
N LEU A 53 -6.01 -13.51 -11.94
CA LEU A 53 -6.60 -13.86 -10.66
C LEU A 53 -7.15 -12.61 -9.98
N PHE A 54 -8.36 -12.75 -9.41
CA PHE A 54 -8.91 -11.75 -8.50
C PHE A 54 -9.65 -12.46 -7.37
N VAL A 55 -9.25 -12.19 -6.11
CA VAL A 55 -9.75 -12.92 -4.94
C VAL A 55 -9.96 -11.99 -3.75
N TYR A 56 -10.95 -12.29 -2.94
CA TYR A 56 -11.17 -11.67 -1.64
C TYR A 56 -10.65 -12.59 -0.54
N LYS A 57 -9.52 -12.25 0.09
CA LYS A 57 -8.84 -13.12 1.06
C LYS A 57 -8.25 -12.35 2.23
N GLY A 58 -8.02 -13.04 3.32
CA GLY A 58 -7.39 -12.53 4.55
C GLY A 58 -7.85 -13.31 5.77
N TYR A 59 -7.03 -13.33 6.81
CA TYR A 59 -7.34 -14.02 8.07
C TYR A 59 -8.16 -13.11 9.00
N VAL A 60 -7.62 -11.97 9.37
CA VAL A 60 -8.26 -10.98 10.27
C VAL A 60 -8.89 -9.88 9.44
N PHE A 61 -8.11 -9.29 8.55
CA PHE A 61 -8.58 -8.29 7.59
C PHE A 61 -8.64 -8.94 6.22
N LYS A 62 -9.81 -8.90 5.60
CA LYS A 62 -10.01 -9.40 4.25
C LYS A 62 -9.84 -8.26 3.28
N THR A 63 -9.03 -8.48 2.25
CA THR A 63 -8.71 -7.51 1.21
C THR A 63 -8.88 -8.14 -0.16
N TYR A 64 -9.18 -7.32 -1.15
CA TYR A 64 -9.22 -7.73 -2.54
C TYR A 64 -7.82 -7.75 -3.11
N GLU A 65 -7.42 -8.90 -3.63
CA GLU A 65 -6.08 -9.12 -4.19
C GLU A 65 -6.20 -9.58 -5.63
N GLY A 66 -5.45 -8.94 -6.51
CA GLY A 66 -5.42 -9.27 -7.93
C GLY A 66 -4.02 -9.59 -8.43
N ARG A 67 -3.98 -10.29 -9.56
CA ARG A 67 -2.75 -10.62 -10.28
C ARG A 67 -2.95 -10.36 -11.76
N LEU A 68 -2.10 -9.49 -12.31
CA LEU A 68 -1.97 -9.28 -13.75
C LEU A 68 -0.77 -10.05 -14.31
N ILE A 69 -0.95 -10.59 -15.49
CA ILE A 69 0.14 -11.05 -16.36
C ILE A 69 0.34 -9.98 -17.42
N GLN A 70 1.53 -9.37 -17.46
CA GLN A 70 1.82 -8.31 -18.42
C GLN A 70 1.90 -8.90 -19.84
N ALA A 71 1.08 -8.39 -20.75
CA ALA A 71 1.12 -8.73 -22.15
C ALA A 71 2.39 -8.17 -22.79
N GLY A 72 3.08 -8.97 -23.59
CA GLY A 72 4.19 -8.50 -24.43
C GLY A 72 5.60 -8.94 -24.03
N TYR A 73 5.77 -9.66 -22.94
CA TYR A 73 7.05 -10.26 -22.62
C TYR A 73 7.19 -11.65 -23.30
N ASN A 74 7.31 -11.65 -24.63
CA ASN A 74 7.78 -12.81 -25.36
C ASN A 74 9.28 -12.93 -25.13
N SER A 75 9.67 -13.66 -24.10
CA SER A 75 11.03 -14.12 -23.94
C SER A 75 11.35 -15.09 -25.08
N LYS A 76 11.86 -14.57 -26.20
CA LYS A 76 12.43 -15.39 -27.29
C LYS A 76 13.77 -16.02 -26.91
N ASN A 77 14.21 -15.91 -25.69
CA ASN A 77 15.43 -16.54 -25.19
C ASN A 77 15.10 -17.84 -24.46
N THR A 78 15.34 -18.93 -25.13
CA THR A 78 15.08 -20.32 -24.78
C THR A 78 15.83 -20.81 -23.51
N ASN A 79 16.63 -19.98 -22.85
CA ASN A 79 17.48 -20.37 -21.70
C ASN A 79 17.31 -19.53 -20.45
N SER A 80 16.34 -18.65 -20.35
CA SER A 80 16.05 -17.95 -19.11
C SER A 80 14.79 -18.51 -18.49
N THR A 81 14.88 -18.89 -17.22
CA THR A 81 13.78 -19.20 -16.32
C THR A 81 12.61 -18.29 -16.64
N ILE A 82 11.45 -18.86 -16.94
CA ILE A 82 10.20 -18.12 -17.21
C ILE A 82 9.91 -17.25 -15.98
N GLN A 83 10.43 -16.04 -15.96
CA GLN A 83 9.93 -15.02 -15.07
C GLN A 83 8.62 -14.53 -15.70
N SER A 84 7.53 -15.15 -15.28
CA SER A 84 6.22 -14.60 -15.55
C SER A 84 6.22 -13.19 -14.95
N ASN A 85 6.01 -12.19 -15.80
CA ASN A 85 6.00 -10.80 -15.40
C ASN A 85 4.66 -10.53 -14.68
N GLU A 86 4.53 -11.12 -13.49
CA GLU A 86 3.34 -11.04 -12.66
C GLU A 86 3.36 -9.75 -11.86
N PHE A 87 2.28 -9.01 -11.95
CA PHE A 87 2.03 -7.85 -11.11
C PHE A 87 0.93 -8.17 -10.11
N ASN A 88 1.30 -8.29 -8.85
CA ASN A 88 0.38 -8.52 -7.75
C ASN A 88 -0.01 -7.16 -7.14
N PHE A 89 -1.31 -6.94 -6.95
CA PHE A 89 -1.86 -5.70 -6.42
C PHE A 89 -3.01 -5.95 -5.46
N SER A 90 -3.30 -4.97 -4.63
CA SER A 90 -4.45 -4.94 -3.73
C SER A 90 -5.44 -3.88 -4.19
N VAL A 91 -6.71 -4.02 -3.83
CA VAL A 91 -7.77 -3.05 -4.13
C VAL A 91 -8.47 -2.68 -2.84
N THR A 92 -8.62 -1.39 -2.58
CA THR A 92 -9.33 -0.88 -1.41
C THR A 92 -10.75 -0.42 -1.73
N SER A 93 -10.99 0.03 -2.96
CA SER A 93 -12.31 0.48 -3.42
C SER A 93 -13.20 -0.70 -3.77
N GLU A 94 -14.36 -0.79 -3.15
CA GLU A 94 -15.35 -1.84 -3.43
C GLU A 94 -15.93 -1.73 -4.84
N SER A 95 -16.09 -0.52 -5.38
CA SER A 95 -16.58 -0.28 -6.74
C SER A 95 -15.60 -0.83 -7.79
N VAL A 96 -14.30 -0.56 -7.60
CA VAL A 96 -13.23 -1.09 -8.45
C VAL A 96 -13.15 -2.61 -8.32
N ALA A 97 -13.30 -3.15 -7.10
CA ALA A 97 -13.28 -4.59 -6.85
C ALA A 97 -14.42 -5.31 -7.59
N LYS A 98 -15.66 -4.83 -7.49
CA LYS A 98 -16.82 -5.40 -8.19
C LYS A 98 -16.68 -5.37 -9.72
N LEU A 99 -16.01 -4.35 -10.24
CA LEU A 99 -15.69 -4.29 -11.66
C LEU A 99 -14.67 -5.37 -12.05
N LEU A 100 -13.58 -5.47 -11.30
CA LEU A 100 -12.49 -6.41 -11.58
C LEU A 100 -12.90 -7.87 -11.43
N GLU A 101 -13.82 -8.19 -10.51
CA GLU A 101 -14.39 -9.54 -10.38
C GLU A 101 -14.99 -10.08 -11.70
N ARG A 102 -15.52 -9.18 -12.54
CA ARG A 102 -16.11 -9.52 -13.84
C ARG A 102 -15.13 -9.47 -15.00
N CYS A 103 -13.89 -9.05 -14.71
CA CYS A 103 -12.87 -8.82 -15.73
C CYS A 103 -11.77 -9.89 -15.75
N THR A 104 -11.91 -10.96 -14.97
CA THR A 104 -10.94 -12.07 -14.97
C THR A 104 -10.86 -12.70 -16.37
N GLY A 105 -9.64 -12.86 -16.89
CA GLY A 105 -9.38 -13.32 -18.27
C GLY A 105 -9.47 -12.22 -19.33
N LYS A 106 -9.67 -10.96 -18.93
CA LYS A 106 -9.66 -9.81 -19.85
C LYS A 106 -8.38 -9.00 -19.71
N MET A 107 -8.04 -8.26 -20.75
CA MET A 107 -7.00 -7.24 -20.71
C MET A 107 -7.54 -6.01 -19.98
N VAL A 108 -6.84 -5.59 -18.94
CA VAL A 108 -7.20 -4.41 -18.15
C VAL A 108 -6.03 -3.46 -18.03
N GLU A 109 -6.34 -2.18 -17.98
CA GLU A 109 -5.38 -1.12 -17.72
C GLU A 109 -5.73 -0.48 -16.38
N LEU A 110 -4.82 -0.63 -15.41
CA LEU A 110 -5.02 -0.25 -14.01
C LEU A 110 -4.09 0.88 -13.63
N HIS A 111 -4.64 1.90 -12.96
CA HIS A 111 -3.85 2.88 -12.23
C HIS A 111 -3.60 2.38 -10.82
N TYR A 112 -2.35 2.50 -10.35
CA TYR A 112 -1.96 2.07 -9.01
C TYR A 112 -1.14 3.12 -8.28
N LYS A 113 -1.19 3.05 -6.97
CA LYS A 113 -0.32 3.77 -6.03
C LYS A 113 0.61 2.79 -5.34
N GLU A 114 1.87 3.18 -5.22
CA GLU A 114 2.89 2.40 -4.54
C GLU A 114 3.19 3.01 -3.17
N TYR A 115 3.19 2.17 -2.15
CA TYR A 115 3.52 2.53 -0.78
C TYR A 115 4.77 1.80 -0.32
N LEU A 116 5.55 2.41 0.57
CA LEU A 116 6.75 1.79 1.11
C LEU A 116 6.45 0.63 2.06
N GLY A 117 5.32 0.67 2.75
CA GLY A 117 4.90 -0.34 3.71
C GLY A 117 3.53 -0.92 3.43
N LYS A 118 3.36 -2.20 3.73
CA LYS A 118 2.07 -2.89 3.68
C LYS A 118 1.27 -2.62 4.94
N LEU A 119 -0.03 -2.39 4.80
CA LEU A 119 -0.96 -2.33 5.92
C LEU A 119 -1.97 -3.47 5.78
N PRO A 120 -2.16 -4.31 6.82
CA PRO A 120 -3.01 -5.50 6.73
C PRO A 120 -4.46 -5.22 6.29
N TRP A 121 -4.98 -4.05 6.63
CA TRP A 121 -6.34 -3.63 6.26
C TRP A 121 -6.42 -2.95 4.89
N ARG A 122 -5.29 -2.53 4.30
CA ARG A 122 -5.22 -1.90 2.97
C ARG A 122 -4.94 -2.93 1.87
N GLY A 123 -4.15 -3.96 2.19
CA GLY A 123 -3.78 -4.99 1.23
C GLY A 123 -2.54 -5.77 1.62
N MET A 124 -2.35 -6.91 0.96
CA MET A 124 -1.19 -7.77 1.16
C MET A 124 0.02 -7.32 0.31
N THR A 125 -0.19 -6.38 -0.62
CA THR A 125 0.85 -5.85 -1.50
C THR A 125 1.14 -4.38 -1.20
N ASN A 126 2.26 -3.87 -1.73
CA ASN A 126 2.60 -2.45 -1.66
C ASN A 126 1.87 -1.65 -2.74
N TYR A 127 1.36 -2.33 -3.77
CA TYR A 127 0.67 -1.73 -4.91
C TYR A 127 -0.82 -1.77 -4.65
N VAL A 128 -1.45 -0.60 -4.64
CA VAL A 128 -2.89 -0.45 -4.41
C VAL A 128 -3.51 0.17 -5.65
N VAL A 129 -4.40 -0.58 -6.28
CA VAL A 129 -5.16 -0.10 -7.44
C VAL A 129 -6.31 0.75 -6.95
N ASP A 130 -6.41 1.95 -7.51
CA ASP A 130 -7.45 2.92 -7.20
C ASP A 130 -8.42 3.17 -8.35
N SER A 131 -8.01 2.87 -9.60
CA SER A 131 -8.89 3.04 -10.75
C SER A 131 -8.58 2.06 -11.88
N VAL A 132 -9.59 1.82 -12.73
CA VAL A 132 -9.51 1.05 -13.97
C VAL A 132 -9.72 2.00 -15.12
N TYR A 133 -8.76 2.09 -16.03
CA TYR A 133 -8.83 3.00 -17.19
C TYR A 133 -9.50 2.37 -18.38
N SER A 134 -9.17 1.12 -18.67
CA SER A 134 -9.77 0.39 -19.78
C SER A 134 -9.92 -1.09 -19.49
N VAL A 135 -10.89 -1.69 -20.12
CA VAL A 135 -11.12 -3.15 -20.14
C VAL A 135 -11.33 -3.54 -21.59
N SER A 136 -10.57 -4.52 -22.09
CA SER A 136 -10.75 -5.06 -23.44
C SER A 136 -10.71 -6.59 -23.42
N ASN A 137 -11.43 -7.20 -24.34
CA ASN A 137 -11.30 -8.63 -24.56
C ASN A 137 -9.94 -8.95 -25.19
N VAL A 138 -9.38 -10.13 -24.91
CA VAL A 138 -8.10 -10.61 -25.44
C VAL A 138 -8.07 -10.58 -26.97
N ASN A 139 -9.23 -10.63 -27.62
CA ASN A 139 -9.40 -10.59 -29.09
C ASN A 139 -9.46 -9.17 -29.69
N GLY A 140 -9.10 -8.12 -28.94
CA GLY A 140 -8.92 -6.77 -29.48
C GLY A 140 -10.20 -5.94 -29.66
N THR A 141 -11.35 -6.42 -29.23
CA THR A 141 -12.57 -5.61 -29.18
C THR A 141 -12.56 -4.77 -27.93
N THR A 142 -12.30 -3.47 -28.07
CA THR A 142 -12.31 -2.52 -26.96
C THR A 142 -13.73 -2.35 -26.43
N GLU A 143 -14.00 -2.88 -25.26
CA GLU A 143 -15.20 -2.55 -24.50
C GLU A 143 -14.85 -1.41 -23.54
N ILE A 144 -15.37 -0.24 -23.85
CA ILE A 144 -15.58 0.99 -23.04
C ILE A 144 -14.41 1.42 -22.12
N PRO A 145 -13.92 2.65 -22.24
CA PRO A 145 -13.09 3.28 -21.22
C PRO A 145 -13.96 3.52 -19.98
N VAL A 146 -13.80 2.68 -18.97
CA VAL A 146 -14.41 2.87 -17.66
C VAL A 146 -13.41 3.56 -16.75
N ALA A 147 -13.28 4.87 -16.89
CA ALA A 147 -12.65 5.66 -15.85
C ALA A 147 -13.63 5.73 -14.65
N ILE A 148 -13.44 4.85 -13.66
CA ILE A 148 -14.05 5.03 -12.35
C ILE A 148 -13.00 5.76 -11.53
N PRO A 149 -13.17 7.08 -11.28
CA PRO A 149 -12.28 7.80 -10.39
C PRO A 149 -12.45 7.23 -8.98
N ALA A 150 -11.33 7.05 -8.28
CA ALA A 150 -11.36 6.85 -6.85
C ALA A 150 -12.14 8.02 -6.24
N GLU A 151 -13.19 7.72 -5.51
CA GLU A 151 -13.85 8.73 -4.70
C GLU A 151 -12.82 9.32 -3.74
N VAL A 152 -12.68 10.64 -3.83
CA VAL A 152 -11.79 11.44 -2.99
C VAL A 152 -12.39 11.45 -1.59
N PHE A 153 -11.72 10.78 -0.65
CA PHE A 153 -11.86 11.01 0.78
C PHE A 153 -10.54 11.49 1.35
#